data_e2457c897e76671cb1d48aae64f0b64f
#
_entry.id   e2457c897e76671cb1d48aae64f0b64f
#
_cell.length_a   1.000
_cell.length_b   1.000
_cell.length_c   1.000
_cell.angle_alpha   90.00
_cell.angle_beta   90.00
_cell.angle_gamma   90.00
#
_symmetry.space_group_name_H-M   'P 1'
#
loop_
_entity.id
_entity.type
_entity.pdbx_description
1 polymer ?
#
loop_
_entity_poly.entity_id
_entity_poly.type
_entity_poly.pdbx_seq_one_letter_code
_entity_poly.pdbx_strand_id
1 'polypeptide(L)'
;MHLTLFGEIQLFLLIAATSASFLYWINYKYKSLNRQIIRAIDIPVYLLNRQGFVVKLLNTPTEKANRLPFQNLGTLNIKDLVTDADECRKYMTSLLRVLNTRTSDSLTLKIRIESGEKLYIAVRMVYLNRNNVMAFIRDITEDEVQRRENEKYRFFLESILENLPIATTVKDKNDEGRYLIWNKKAAEMMEVPAEDIVGHYEEEFKPLMQDNFIQETDKEVEESETPQSYIKHFVNPKGREYILSFHKTLVSYNKGKERWIVSSALDITELLAAKEKAEEANRLKSAFLANMSHEIRTPLNAIVGFSSILSDAIQDEDTKEYIHIIEENTQLLLQLINDILDLSRIE
;
A
#
# COMPACT_ATOMS: atom_id res chain seq x y z
N MET A 1 -75.02 -43.28 -44.87
CA MET A 1 -74.65 -42.71 -43.58
C MET A 1 -73.42 -43.36 -42.96
N HIS A 2 -73.10 -44.65 -43.27
CA HIS A 2 -71.87 -45.29 -42.72
C HIS A 2 -70.54 -44.89 -43.39
N LEU A 3 -70.52 -44.43 -44.59
CA LEU A 3 -69.30 -44.01 -45.33
C LEU A 3 -68.77 -42.62 -44.91
N THR A 4 -69.63 -41.74 -44.42
CA THR A 4 -69.24 -40.40 -43.96
C THR A 4 -68.59 -40.48 -42.56
N LEU A 5 -69.05 -41.34 -41.68
CA LEU A 5 -68.50 -41.50 -40.31
C LEU A 5 -67.10 -42.11 -40.35
N PHE A 6 -66.86 -43.05 -41.31
CA PHE A 6 -65.52 -43.65 -41.45
C PHE A 6 -64.47 -42.65 -41.98
N GLY A 7 -64.88 -41.75 -42.86
CA GLY A 7 -64.06 -40.69 -43.41
C GLY A 7 -63.70 -39.64 -42.34
N GLU A 8 -64.65 -39.25 -41.52
CA GLU A 8 -64.42 -38.32 -40.38
C GLU A 8 -63.46 -38.89 -39.34
N ILE A 9 -63.58 -40.16 -38.99
CA ILE A 9 -62.69 -40.86 -38.06
C ILE A 9 -61.27 -40.93 -38.64
N GLN A 10 -61.12 -41.27 -39.98
CA GLN A 10 -59.82 -41.27 -40.61
C GLN A 10 -59.17 -39.87 -40.66
N LEU A 11 -59.94 -38.83 -40.94
CA LEU A 11 -59.46 -37.44 -40.94
C LEU A 11 -59.02 -37.00 -39.54
N PHE A 12 -59.80 -37.37 -38.49
CA PHE A 12 -59.46 -37.07 -37.09
C PHE A 12 -58.19 -37.81 -36.67
N LEU A 13 -57.99 -39.07 -37.04
CA LEU A 13 -56.78 -39.82 -36.77
C LEU A 13 -55.56 -39.26 -37.47
N LEU A 14 -55.73 -38.77 -38.71
CA LEU A 14 -54.68 -38.14 -39.49
C LEU A 14 -54.25 -36.79 -38.88
N ILE A 15 -55.22 -35.98 -38.44
CA ILE A 15 -54.95 -34.69 -37.77
C ILE A 15 -54.29 -34.96 -36.39
N ALA A 16 -54.73 -35.94 -35.64
CA ALA A 16 -54.13 -36.34 -34.37
C ALA A 16 -52.68 -36.82 -34.54
N ALA A 17 -52.43 -37.68 -35.56
CA ALA A 17 -51.09 -38.17 -35.86
C ALA A 17 -50.13 -37.07 -36.32
N THR A 18 -50.59 -36.13 -37.17
CA THR A 18 -49.79 -34.97 -37.62
C THR A 18 -49.51 -34.01 -36.50
N SER A 19 -50.50 -33.76 -35.60
CA SER A 19 -50.33 -32.93 -34.41
C SER A 19 -49.34 -33.54 -33.40
N ALA A 20 -49.44 -34.86 -33.18
CA ALA A 20 -48.50 -35.59 -32.33
C ALA A 20 -47.07 -35.58 -32.90
N SER A 21 -46.92 -35.77 -34.21
CA SER A 21 -45.63 -35.70 -34.92
C SER A 21 -45.05 -34.29 -34.89
N PHE A 22 -45.86 -33.25 -35.03
CA PHE A 22 -45.45 -31.86 -34.91
C PHE A 22 -45.02 -31.50 -33.49
N LEU A 23 -45.76 -31.91 -32.46
CA LEU A 23 -45.41 -31.76 -31.06
C LEU A 23 -44.12 -32.52 -30.72
N TYR A 24 -43.95 -33.73 -31.25
CA TYR A 24 -42.72 -34.50 -31.08
C TYR A 24 -41.53 -33.81 -31.75
N TRP A 25 -41.70 -33.26 -32.96
CA TRP A 25 -40.67 -32.52 -33.67
C TRP A 25 -40.29 -31.22 -32.96
N ILE A 26 -41.29 -30.45 -32.46
CA ILE A 26 -41.03 -29.26 -31.65
C ILE A 26 -40.22 -29.64 -30.40
N ASN A 27 -40.68 -30.66 -29.68
CA ASN A 27 -40.00 -31.10 -28.44
C ASN A 27 -38.57 -31.59 -28.74
N TYR A 28 -38.38 -32.33 -29.83
CA TYR A 28 -37.05 -32.75 -30.29
C TYR A 28 -36.17 -31.59 -30.66
N LYS A 29 -36.67 -30.61 -31.38
CA LYS A 29 -35.93 -29.41 -31.79
C LYS A 29 -35.56 -28.52 -30.56
N TYR A 30 -36.47 -28.36 -29.63
CA TYR A 30 -36.20 -27.66 -28.36
C TYR A 30 -35.16 -28.39 -27.54
N LYS A 31 -35.22 -29.70 -27.42
CA LYS A 31 -34.19 -30.48 -26.71
C LYS A 31 -32.82 -30.40 -27.38
N SER A 32 -32.78 -30.42 -28.71
CA SER A 32 -31.53 -30.25 -29.45
C SER A 32 -30.93 -28.86 -29.25
N LEU A 33 -31.74 -27.81 -29.39
CA LEU A 33 -31.31 -26.43 -29.17
C LEU A 33 -30.80 -26.18 -27.73
N ASN A 34 -31.53 -26.66 -26.74
CA ASN A 34 -31.12 -26.54 -25.33
C ASN A 34 -29.78 -27.26 -25.08
N ARG A 35 -29.53 -28.42 -25.70
CA ARG A 35 -28.24 -29.11 -25.60
C ARG A 35 -27.11 -28.32 -26.26
N GLN A 36 -27.39 -27.70 -27.40
CA GLN A 36 -26.39 -26.88 -28.10
C GLN A 36 -26.04 -25.62 -27.30
N ILE A 37 -27.05 -24.96 -26.72
CA ILE A 37 -26.83 -23.78 -25.84
C ILE A 37 -25.98 -24.17 -24.62
N ILE A 38 -26.33 -25.26 -23.94
CA ILE A 38 -25.56 -25.70 -22.77
C ILE A 38 -24.12 -26.09 -23.12
N ARG A 39 -23.91 -26.71 -24.29
CA ARG A 39 -22.57 -27.07 -24.77
C ARG A 39 -21.71 -25.87 -25.17
N ALA A 40 -22.36 -24.77 -25.59
CA ALA A 40 -21.67 -23.53 -25.94
C ALA A 40 -21.21 -22.71 -24.71
N ILE A 41 -21.64 -23.09 -23.51
CA ILE A 41 -21.22 -22.46 -22.27
C ILE A 41 -19.84 -22.98 -21.88
N ASP A 42 -18.86 -22.11 -21.80
CA ASP A 42 -17.45 -22.44 -21.50
C ASP A 42 -17.15 -22.59 -19.98
N ILE A 43 -18.17 -22.75 -19.17
CA ILE A 43 -18.04 -23.08 -17.75
C ILE A 43 -18.77 -24.38 -17.42
N PRO A 44 -18.30 -25.19 -16.45
CA PRO A 44 -18.97 -26.40 -16.03
C PRO A 44 -20.38 -26.13 -15.53
N VAL A 45 -21.33 -26.89 -16.03
CA VAL A 45 -22.74 -26.84 -15.60
C VAL A 45 -23.12 -28.20 -15.02
N TYR A 46 -23.43 -28.21 -13.74
CA TYR A 46 -23.79 -29.42 -12.98
C TYR A 46 -25.27 -29.44 -12.65
N LEU A 47 -25.81 -30.63 -12.64
CA LEU A 47 -27.13 -30.92 -12.07
C LEU A 47 -26.93 -31.36 -10.61
N LEU A 48 -27.50 -30.63 -9.67
CA LEU A 48 -27.46 -30.94 -8.26
C LEU A 48 -28.86 -31.45 -7.83
N ASN A 49 -28.90 -32.46 -6.95
CA ASN A 49 -30.15 -32.86 -6.31
C ASN A 49 -30.47 -31.94 -5.10
N ARG A 50 -31.62 -32.21 -4.47
CA ARG A 50 -32.10 -31.44 -3.30
C ARG A 50 -31.15 -31.47 -2.10
N GLN A 51 -30.32 -32.50 -1.97
CA GLN A 51 -29.34 -32.68 -0.90
C GLN A 51 -27.97 -32.07 -1.27
N GLY A 52 -27.81 -31.52 -2.48
CA GLY A 52 -26.55 -30.91 -2.96
C GLY A 52 -25.59 -31.91 -3.61
N PHE A 53 -25.97 -33.15 -3.85
CA PHE A 53 -25.14 -34.11 -4.58
C PHE A 53 -25.11 -33.79 -6.06
N VAL A 54 -23.93 -33.93 -6.68
CA VAL A 54 -23.73 -33.78 -8.11
C VAL A 54 -24.27 -35.00 -8.84
N VAL A 55 -25.41 -34.84 -9.51
CA VAL A 55 -26.09 -35.92 -10.23
C VAL A 55 -25.48 -36.12 -11.62
N LYS A 56 -25.17 -35.04 -12.32
CA LYS A 56 -24.71 -35.06 -13.69
C LYS A 56 -23.96 -33.79 -14.08
N LEU A 57 -22.94 -33.93 -14.92
CA LEU A 57 -22.34 -32.84 -15.69
C LEU A 57 -23.14 -32.66 -17.00
N LEU A 58 -23.62 -31.46 -17.27
CA LEU A 58 -24.49 -31.17 -18.42
C LEU A 58 -23.74 -30.75 -19.69
N ASN A 59 -22.50 -30.24 -19.52
CA ASN A 59 -21.60 -29.89 -20.60
C ASN A 59 -20.18 -30.39 -20.32
N THR A 60 -19.34 -30.44 -21.35
CA THR A 60 -17.90 -30.70 -21.24
C THR A 60 -17.18 -29.37 -21.48
N PRO A 61 -16.74 -28.68 -20.41
CA PRO A 61 -16.00 -27.43 -20.57
C PRO A 61 -14.60 -27.69 -21.15
N THR A 62 -13.96 -26.64 -21.66
CA THR A 62 -12.59 -26.69 -22.11
C THR A 62 -11.61 -27.07 -20.99
N GLU A 63 -10.38 -27.51 -21.32
CA GLU A 63 -9.38 -28.03 -20.35
C GLU A 63 -9.14 -27.12 -19.14
N LYS A 64 -9.26 -25.79 -19.29
CA LYS A 64 -9.10 -24.86 -18.17
C LYS A 64 -10.17 -24.98 -17.09
N ALA A 65 -11.35 -25.47 -17.42
CA ALA A 65 -12.45 -25.70 -16.47
C ALA A 65 -12.34 -27.05 -15.74
N ASN A 66 -11.38 -27.89 -16.11
CA ASN A 66 -11.22 -29.26 -15.61
C ASN A 66 -10.44 -29.35 -14.26
N ARG A 67 -10.02 -28.25 -13.66
CA ARG A 67 -9.41 -28.26 -12.32
C ARG A 67 -10.36 -28.66 -11.20
N LEU A 68 -11.66 -28.64 -11.48
CA LEU A 68 -12.67 -28.97 -10.48
C LEU A 68 -12.79 -30.48 -10.29
N PRO A 69 -12.80 -31.01 -9.06
CA PRO A 69 -12.70 -32.44 -8.75
C PRO A 69 -14.02 -33.21 -8.98
N PHE A 70 -14.91 -32.72 -9.82
CA PHE A 70 -16.26 -33.24 -9.99
C PHE A 70 -16.35 -34.42 -10.97
N GLN A 71 -15.34 -35.28 -10.99
CA GLN A 71 -15.36 -36.48 -11.85
C GLN A 71 -16.21 -37.62 -11.29
N ASN A 72 -16.40 -37.69 -9.97
CA ASN A 72 -17.19 -38.74 -9.29
C ASN A 72 -18.67 -38.35 -9.18
N LEU A 73 -19.39 -38.48 -10.30
CA LEU A 73 -20.83 -38.17 -10.36
C LEU A 73 -21.63 -39.12 -9.48
N GLY A 74 -22.56 -38.58 -8.70
CA GLY A 74 -23.51 -39.33 -7.87
C GLY A 74 -23.11 -39.51 -6.40
N THR A 75 -21.82 -39.43 -6.07
CA THR A 75 -21.32 -39.59 -4.67
C THR A 75 -20.78 -38.28 -4.09
N LEU A 76 -20.34 -37.34 -4.93
CA LEU A 76 -19.77 -36.08 -4.50
C LEU A 76 -20.86 -35.09 -4.09
N ASN A 77 -20.73 -34.53 -2.89
CA ASN A 77 -21.50 -33.37 -2.46
C ASN A 77 -20.55 -32.15 -2.34
N ILE A 78 -20.97 -31.02 -2.86
CA ILE A 78 -20.16 -29.78 -2.78
C ILE A 78 -19.84 -29.40 -1.33
N LYS A 79 -20.76 -29.68 -0.38
CA LYS A 79 -20.51 -29.42 1.04
C LYS A 79 -19.29 -30.15 1.60
N ASP A 80 -18.94 -31.32 1.04
CA ASP A 80 -17.83 -32.16 1.52
C ASP A 80 -16.46 -31.59 1.06
N LEU A 81 -16.47 -30.71 0.08
CA LEU A 81 -15.29 -29.99 -0.41
C LEU A 81 -15.08 -28.64 0.28
N VAL A 82 -16.08 -28.15 0.99
CA VAL A 82 -16.03 -26.83 1.64
C VAL A 82 -15.11 -26.88 2.85
N THR A 83 -14.31 -25.81 3.05
CA THR A 83 -13.22 -25.82 4.02
C THR A 83 -13.64 -25.58 5.47
N ASP A 84 -14.80 -24.97 5.69
CA ASP A 84 -15.30 -24.65 7.04
C ASP A 84 -16.83 -24.72 7.15
N ALA A 85 -17.31 -24.73 8.39
CA ALA A 85 -18.73 -24.89 8.70
C ALA A 85 -19.59 -23.69 8.24
N ASP A 86 -19.04 -22.48 8.23
CA ASP A 86 -19.78 -21.28 7.81
C ASP A 86 -19.98 -21.25 6.29
N GLU A 87 -18.97 -21.63 5.54
CA GLU A 87 -19.07 -21.80 4.09
C GLU A 87 -20.07 -22.91 3.73
N CYS A 88 -20.05 -24.04 4.47
CA CYS A 88 -21.02 -25.10 4.30
C CYS A 88 -22.45 -24.62 4.57
N ARG A 89 -22.65 -23.83 5.62
CA ARG A 89 -23.94 -23.23 5.96
C ARG A 89 -24.44 -22.29 4.88
N LYS A 90 -23.57 -21.42 4.34
CA LYS A 90 -23.87 -20.51 3.23
C LYS A 90 -24.34 -21.29 2.00
N TYR A 91 -23.59 -22.34 1.62
CA TYR A 91 -23.94 -23.19 0.49
C TYR A 91 -25.33 -23.83 0.65
N MET A 92 -25.56 -24.49 1.79
CA MET A 92 -26.85 -25.19 2.05
C MET A 92 -28.02 -24.20 2.12
N THR A 93 -27.82 -23.02 2.71
CA THR A 93 -28.85 -21.98 2.79
C THR A 93 -29.19 -21.46 1.38
N SER A 94 -28.19 -21.22 0.53
CA SER A 94 -28.40 -20.81 -0.85
C SER A 94 -29.14 -21.88 -1.66
N LEU A 95 -28.73 -23.14 -1.57
CA LEU A 95 -29.38 -24.26 -2.25
C LEU A 95 -30.89 -24.37 -1.84
N LEU A 96 -31.19 -24.33 -0.55
CA LEU A 96 -32.56 -24.38 -0.04
C LEU A 96 -33.37 -23.15 -0.46
N ARG A 97 -32.75 -21.97 -0.48
CA ARG A 97 -33.37 -20.73 -0.99
C ARG A 97 -33.83 -20.90 -2.43
N VAL A 98 -32.92 -21.34 -3.31
CA VAL A 98 -33.21 -21.55 -4.75
C VAL A 98 -34.35 -22.53 -4.93
N LEU A 99 -34.36 -23.63 -4.20
CA LEU A 99 -35.42 -24.65 -4.26
C LEU A 99 -36.78 -24.13 -3.79
N ASN A 100 -36.81 -23.33 -2.73
CA ASN A 100 -38.04 -22.86 -2.09
C ASN A 100 -38.62 -21.64 -2.83
N THR A 101 -37.77 -20.66 -3.21
CA THR A 101 -38.22 -19.42 -3.84
C THR A 101 -38.33 -19.52 -5.36
N ARG A 102 -37.72 -20.55 -5.97
CA ARG A 102 -37.59 -20.74 -7.42
C ARG A 102 -36.83 -19.59 -8.14
N THR A 103 -36.01 -18.85 -7.40
CA THR A 103 -35.15 -17.78 -7.91
C THR A 103 -33.72 -18.29 -8.02
N SER A 104 -32.88 -17.62 -8.82
CA SER A 104 -31.45 -17.93 -8.85
C SER A 104 -30.74 -17.29 -7.66
N ASP A 105 -29.65 -17.92 -7.20
CA ASP A 105 -28.76 -17.39 -6.18
C ASP A 105 -27.31 -17.60 -6.59
N SER A 106 -26.40 -16.74 -6.10
CA SER A 106 -24.97 -16.79 -6.41
C SER A 106 -24.16 -16.62 -5.15
N LEU A 107 -23.10 -17.42 -5.01
CA LEU A 107 -22.20 -17.34 -3.87
C LEU A 107 -20.77 -17.72 -4.29
N THR A 108 -19.81 -17.27 -3.52
CA THR A 108 -18.41 -17.71 -3.62
C THR A 108 -18.10 -18.65 -2.48
N LEU A 109 -17.44 -19.77 -2.79
CA LEU A 109 -17.06 -20.80 -1.82
C LEU A 109 -15.55 -21.02 -1.90
N LYS A 110 -14.96 -21.31 -0.75
CA LYS A 110 -13.60 -21.83 -0.64
C LYS A 110 -13.68 -23.35 -0.44
N ILE A 111 -13.15 -24.09 -1.40
CA ILE A 111 -13.13 -25.53 -1.39
C ILE A 111 -11.70 -26.06 -1.26
N ARG A 112 -11.57 -27.31 -0.80
CA ARG A 112 -10.33 -28.06 -0.83
C ARG A 112 -10.52 -29.27 -1.72
N ILE A 113 -9.61 -29.44 -2.68
CA ILE A 113 -9.60 -30.61 -3.57
C ILE A 113 -8.73 -31.73 -2.97
N GLU A 114 -8.80 -32.92 -3.54
CA GLU A 114 -8.10 -34.13 -3.04
C GLU A 114 -6.57 -33.95 -2.95
N SER A 115 -5.97 -33.12 -3.82
CA SER A 115 -4.54 -32.78 -3.74
C SER A 115 -4.17 -31.93 -2.50
N GLY A 116 -5.15 -31.47 -1.72
CA GLY A 116 -4.98 -30.55 -0.59
C GLY A 116 -4.97 -29.08 -1.00
N GLU A 117 -4.98 -28.76 -2.27
CA GLU A 117 -5.05 -27.40 -2.81
C GLU A 117 -6.38 -26.74 -2.45
N LYS A 118 -6.34 -25.43 -2.17
CA LYS A 118 -7.53 -24.62 -1.89
C LYS A 118 -7.90 -23.83 -3.12
N LEU A 119 -9.13 -23.99 -3.60
CA LEU A 119 -9.68 -23.25 -4.72
C LEU A 119 -10.80 -22.32 -4.25
N TYR A 120 -10.96 -21.20 -4.95
CA TYR A 120 -12.12 -20.32 -4.82
C TYR A 120 -13.03 -20.55 -6.02
N ILE A 121 -14.28 -20.91 -5.76
CA ILE A 121 -15.27 -21.14 -6.82
C ILE A 121 -16.45 -20.19 -6.69
N ALA A 122 -16.85 -19.59 -7.81
CA ALA A 122 -18.12 -18.91 -7.93
C ALA A 122 -19.18 -19.92 -8.36
N VAL A 123 -20.24 -20.05 -7.57
CA VAL A 123 -21.36 -20.96 -7.82
C VAL A 123 -22.62 -20.14 -8.05
N ARG A 124 -23.21 -20.25 -9.24
CA ARG A 124 -24.54 -19.70 -9.52
C ARG A 124 -25.51 -20.86 -9.66
N MET A 125 -26.52 -20.88 -8.80
CA MET A 125 -27.56 -21.89 -8.75
C MET A 125 -28.85 -21.35 -9.39
N VAL A 126 -29.48 -22.16 -10.23
CA VAL A 126 -30.72 -21.83 -10.93
C VAL A 126 -31.71 -22.96 -10.70
N TYR A 127 -32.94 -22.63 -10.29
CA TYR A 127 -34.00 -23.59 -10.12
C TYR A 127 -34.33 -24.29 -11.44
N LEU A 128 -34.35 -25.61 -11.42
CA LEU A 128 -34.77 -26.43 -12.58
C LEU A 128 -36.13 -27.11 -12.34
N ASN A 129 -36.26 -27.81 -11.22
CA ASN A 129 -37.52 -28.46 -10.81
C ASN A 129 -37.49 -28.74 -9.32
N ARG A 130 -38.56 -29.39 -8.77
CA ARG A 130 -38.71 -29.67 -7.33
C ARG A 130 -37.55 -30.48 -6.72
N ASN A 131 -36.80 -31.23 -7.53
CA ASN A 131 -35.77 -32.15 -7.06
C ASN A 131 -34.37 -31.72 -7.46
N ASN A 132 -34.23 -30.79 -8.41
CA ASN A 132 -32.93 -30.47 -9.02
C ASN A 132 -32.71 -28.96 -9.21
N VAL A 133 -31.45 -28.57 -9.04
CA VAL A 133 -30.92 -27.26 -9.28
C VAL A 133 -29.81 -27.37 -10.32
N MET A 134 -29.71 -26.39 -11.23
CA MET A 134 -28.61 -26.27 -12.15
C MET A 134 -27.56 -25.35 -11.53
N ALA A 135 -26.34 -25.83 -11.41
CA ALA A 135 -25.23 -25.08 -10.85
C ALA A 135 -24.15 -24.78 -11.90
N PHE A 136 -23.87 -23.51 -12.10
CA PHE A 136 -22.76 -22.99 -12.92
C PHE A 136 -21.60 -22.76 -11.96
N ILE A 137 -20.48 -23.46 -12.17
CA ILE A 137 -19.33 -23.40 -11.27
C ILE A 137 -18.12 -22.89 -12.04
N ARG A 138 -17.58 -21.76 -11.60
CA ARG A 138 -16.38 -21.15 -12.18
C ARG A 138 -15.26 -21.13 -11.16
N ASP A 139 -14.07 -21.59 -11.53
CA ASP A 139 -12.85 -21.35 -10.78
C ASP A 139 -12.47 -19.86 -10.89
N ILE A 140 -12.39 -19.21 -9.77
CA ILE A 140 -12.00 -17.79 -9.64
C ILE A 140 -10.75 -17.63 -8.74
N THR A 141 -9.99 -18.71 -8.59
CA THR A 141 -8.85 -18.74 -7.66
C THR A 141 -7.80 -17.69 -8.03
N GLU A 142 -7.44 -17.59 -9.29
CA GLU A 142 -6.46 -16.59 -9.77
C GLU A 142 -6.97 -15.17 -9.52
N ASP A 143 -8.23 -14.88 -9.90
CA ASP A 143 -8.86 -13.57 -9.71
C ASP A 143 -8.93 -13.19 -8.22
N GLU A 144 -9.30 -14.14 -7.36
CA GLU A 144 -9.46 -13.94 -5.92
C GLU A 144 -8.11 -13.77 -5.20
N VAL A 145 -7.09 -14.54 -5.59
CA VAL A 145 -5.73 -14.41 -5.07
C VAL A 145 -5.18 -13.04 -5.45
N GLN A 146 -5.28 -12.66 -6.72
CA GLN A 146 -4.78 -11.37 -7.20
C GLN A 146 -5.52 -10.20 -6.54
N ARG A 147 -6.85 -10.30 -6.36
CA ARG A 147 -7.63 -9.28 -5.65
C ARG A 147 -7.14 -9.12 -4.21
N ARG A 148 -6.91 -10.23 -3.48
CA ARG A 148 -6.43 -10.20 -2.09
C ARG A 148 -5.00 -9.67 -1.97
N GLU A 149 -4.14 -10.02 -2.92
CA GLU A 149 -2.79 -9.44 -2.98
C GLU A 149 -2.84 -7.94 -3.21
N ASN A 150 -3.64 -7.47 -4.15
CA ASN A 150 -3.80 -6.05 -4.42
C ASN A 150 -4.38 -5.31 -3.20
N GLU A 151 -5.40 -5.87 -2.52
CA GLU A 151 -5.96 -5.32 -1.28
C GLU A 151 -4.90 -5.25 -0.17
N LYS A 152 -4.08 -6.30 -0.02
CA LYS A 152 -2.98 -6.36 0.94
C LYS A 152 -1.91 -5.30 0.63
N TYR A 153 -1.51 -5.16 -0.64
CA TYR A 153 -0.53 -4.15 -1.06
C TYR A 153 -1.06 -2.74 -0.83
N ARG A 154 -2.32 -2.48 -1.18
CA ARG A 154 -2.95 -1.19 -0.93
C ARG A 154 -2.96 -0.86 0.57
N PHE A 155 -3.45 -1.76 1.40
CA PHE A 155 -3.46 -1.59 2.86
C PHE A 155 -2.04 -1.36 3.42
N PHE A 156 -1.05 -2.09 2.92
CA PHE A 156 0.34 -1.95 3.33
C PHE A 156 0.90 -0.56 2.98
N LEU A 157 0.66 -0.08 1.75
CA LEU A 157 1.11 1.25 1.32
C LEU A 157 0.39 2.37 2.10
N GLU A 158 -0.92 2.27 2.28
CA GLU A 158 -1.70 3.19 3.11
C GLU A 158 -1.16 3.23 4.55
N SER A 159 -0.89 2.05 5.13
CA SER A 159 -0.34 1.95 6.49
C SER A 159 1.06 2.58 6.62
N ILE A 160 1.92 2.43 5.61
CA ILE A 160 3.23 3.09 5.59
C ILE A 160 3.04 4.59 5.56
N LEU A 161 2.26 5.12 4.61
CA LEU A 161 2.05 6.56 4.44
C LEU A 161 1.47 7.21 5.71
N GLU A 162 0.51 6.55 6.36
CA GLU A 162 -0.10 7.04 7.60
C GLU A 162 0.85 7.07 8.80
N ASN A 163 1.84 6.16 8.84
CA ASN A 163 2.77 6.07 9.98
C ASN A 163 4.14 6.72 9.70
N LEU A 164 4.35 7.32 8.54
CA LEU A 164 5.57 8.09 8.28
C LEU A 164 5.62 9.33 9.19
N PRO A 165 6.77 9.63 9.84
CA PRO A 165 6.96 10.84 10.64
C PRO A 165 7.18 12.10 9.77
N ILE A 166 6.81 12.04 8.50
CA ILE A 166 6.99 13.08 7.49
C ILE A 166 5.61 13.43 6.93
N ALA A 167 5.25 14.69 6.92
CA ALA A 167 4.02 15.13 6.26
C ALA A 167 4.13 14.85 4.76
N THR A 168 3.20 14.06 4.24
CA THR A 168 3.21 13.62 2.84
C THR A 168 1.87 13.95 2.19
N THR A 169 1.93 14.61 1.02
CA THR A 169 0.76 14.94 0.23
C THR A 169 0.97 14.56 -1.23
N VAL A 170 -0.11 14.20 -1.91
CA VAL A 170 -0.10 13.90 -3.34
C VAL A 170 -1.23 14.66 -4.01
N LYS A 171 -0.92 15.35 -5.12
CA LYS A 171 -1.89 16.07 -5.95
C LYS A 171 -1.96 15.47 -7.34
N ASP A 172 -3.15 15.41 -7.91
CA ASP A 172 -3.38 15.02 -9.30
C ASP A 172 -3.25 16.23 -10.22
N LYS A 173 -2.25 16.22 -11.09
CA LYS A 173 -2.04 17.33 -12.07
C LYS A 173 -2.96 17.24 -13.28
N ASN A 174 -3.57 16.09 -13.51
CA ASN A 174 -4.57 15.92 -14.56
C ASN A 174 -5.96 16.42 -14.14
N ASP A 175 -6.16 16.64 -12.84
CA ASP A 175 -7.39 17.13 -12.25
C ASP A 175 -7.12 18.39 -11.39
N GLU A 176 -6.59 19.44 -12.03
CA GLU A 176 -6.37 20.79 -11.49
C GLU A 176 -5.67 20.83 -10.12
N GLY A 177 -4.90 19.79 -9.77
CA GLY A 177 -4.18 19.72 -8.50
C GLY A 177 -5.03 19.25 -7.32
N ARG A 178 -6.07 18.46 -7.57
CA ARG A 178 -6.87 17.85 -6.52
C ARG A 178 -6.02 16.96 -5.61
N TYR A 179 -6.19 17.10 -4.30
CA TYR A 179 -5.50 16.26 -3.33
C TYR A 179 -5.99 14.81 -3.36
N LEU A 180 -5.06 13.88 -3.57
CA LEU A 180 -5.31 12.44 -3.52
C LEU A 180 -4.86 11.81 -2.19
N ILE A 181 -3.79 12.34 -1.59
CA ILE A 181 -3.22 11.85 -0.35
C ILE A 181 -2.90 13.04 0.55
N TRP A 182 -3.26 12.87 1.82
CA TRP A 182 -2.95 13.76 2.93
C TRP A 182 -2.77 12.87 4.16
N ASN A 183 -1.53 12.51 4.48
CA ASN A 183 -1.28 11.54 5.54
C ASN A 183 -1.49 12.12 6.94
N LYS A 184 -1.51 11.26 7.95
CA LYS A 184 -1.71 11.63 9.35
C LYS A 184 -0.75 12.74 9.80
N LYS A 185 0.53 12.69 9.39
CA LYS A 185 1.51 13.72 9.78
C LYS A 185 1.21 15.08 9.15
N ALA A 186 0.74 15.11 7.91
CA ALA A 186 0.26 16.35 7.28
C ALA A 186 -0.97 16.91 8.01
N ALA A 187 -1.92 16.04 8.37
CA ALA A 187 -3.10 16.43 9.14
C ALA A 187 -2.73 16.99 10.54
N GLU A 188 -1.78 16.38 11.23
CA GLU A 188 -1.29 16.86 12.53
C GLU A 188 -0.56 18.20 12.42
N MET A 189 0.29 18.38 11.40
CA MET A 189 1.10 19.57 11.21
C MET A 189 0.24 20.79 10.82
N MET A 190 -0.69 20.57 9.89
CA MET A 190 -1.60 21.61 9.40
C MET A 190 -2.84 21.76 10.30
N GLU A 191 -3.09 20.80 11.18
CA GLU A 191 -4.28 20.70 12.02
C GLU A 191 -5.60 20.70 11.22
N VAL A 192 -5.55 20.07 10.05
CA VAL A 192 -6.69 19.86 9.15
C VAL A 192 -6.78 18.37 8.84
N PRO A 193 -7.91 17.72 9.14
CA PRO A 193 -8.08 16.29 8.90
C PRO A 193 -8.07 15.94 7.41
N ALA A 194 -7.64 14.73 7.07
CA ALA A 194 -7.54 14.28 5.69
C ALA A 194 -8.89 14.26 4.97
N GLU A 195 -9.98 13.98 5.69
CA GLU A 195 -11.35 13.95 5.16
C GLU A 195 -11.83 15.29 4.63
N ASP A 196 -11.28 16.42 5.13
CA ASP A 196 -11.58 17.75 4.69
C ASP A 196 -10.75 18.21 3.48
N ILE A 197 -9.63 17.51 3.19
CA ILE A 197 -8.67 17.90 2.14
C ILE A 197 -8.70 16.95 0.95
N VAL A 198 -8.75 15.64 1.18
CA VAL A 198 -8.71 14.65 0.11
C VAL A 198 -9.95 14.76 -0.78
N GLY A 199 -9.73 14.88 -2.09
CA GLY A 199 -10.79 15.10 -3.06
C GLY A 199 -11.09 16.57 -3.36
N HIS A 200 -10.51 17.52 -2.63
CA HIS A 200 -10.66 18.95 -2.81
C HIS A 200 -9.46 19.60 -3.48
N TYR A 201 -9.61 20.84 -3.92
CA TYR A 201 -8.57 21.63 -4.59
C TYR A 201 -7.89 22.59 -3.61
N GLU A 202 -6.62 22.90 -3.87
CA GLU A 202 -5.84 23.80 -3.01
C GLU A 202 -6.50 25.19 -2.89
N GLU A 203 -7.16 25.65 -3.94
CA GLU A 203 -7.82 26.96 -3.94
C GLU A 203 -8.92 27.11 -2.89
N GLU A 204 -9.55 26.01 -2.50
CA GLU A 204 -10.56 25.97 -1.44
C GLU A 204 -9.95 26.22 -0.06
N PHE A 205 -8.64 26.01 0.09
CA PHE A 205 -7.88 26.15 1.34
C PHE A 205 -6.95 27.36 1.38
N LYS A 206 -6.97 28.21 0.36
CA LYS A 206 -6.15 29.45 0.32
C LYS A 206 -6.18 30.31 1.59
N PRO A 207 -7.30 30.43 2.32
CA PRO A 207 -7.32 31.15 3.59
C PRO A 207 -6.47 30.54 4.69
N LEU A 208 -6.13 29.25 4.57
CA LEU A 208 -5.27 28.51 5.51
C LEU A 208 -3.78 28.59 5.16
N MET A 209 -3.48 28.99 3.92
CA MET A 209 -2.11 29.11 3.39
C MET A 209 -1.72 30.58 3.32
N GLN A 210 -0.78 31.03 4.13
CA GLN A 210 -0.41 32.45 4.25
C GLN A 210 0.26 33.05 3.01
N ASP A 211 0.71 32.21 2.05
CA ASP A 211 1.37 32.64 0.82
C ASP A 211 1.20 31.63 -0.34
N ASN A 212 1.69 32.00 -1.53
CA ASN A 212 1.61 31.18 -2.74
C ASN A 212 2.76 30.17 -2.86
N PHE A 213 3.53 29.93 -1.80
CA PHE A 213 4.73 29.08 -1.84
C PHE A 213 4.46 27.69 -2.42
N ILE A 214 3.35 27.06 -2.02
CA ILE A 214 3.02 25.71 -2.47
C ILE A 214 2.74 25.70 -3.97
N GLN A 215 1.98 26.68 -4.48
CA GLN A 215 1.65 26.82 -5.90
C GLN A 215 2.86 27.15 -6.76
N GLU A 216 3.69 28.07 -6.31
CA GLU A 216 4.91 28.47 -7.01
C GLU A 216 5.89 27.29 -7.13
N THR A 217 6.11 26.56 -6.04
CA THR A 217 7.00 25.41 -6.04
C THR A 217 6.42 24.19 -6.76
N ASP A 218 5.09 23.99 -6.78
CA ASP A 218 4.46 22.98 -7.61
C ASP A 218 4.67 23.27 -9.10
N LYS A 219 4.53 24.54 -9.50
CA LYS A 219 4.76 24.98 -10.87
C LYS A 219 6.22 24.82 -11.29
N GLU A 220 7.17 25.15 -10.41
CA GLU A 220 8.60 24.98 -10.66
C GLU A 220 8.97 23.51 -10.90
N VAL A 221 8.45 22.59 -10.07
CA VAL A 221 8.65 21.15 -10.25
C VAL A 221 8.00 20.63 -11.53
N GLU A 222 6.86 21.18 -11.90
CA GLU A 222 6.16 20.81 -13.14
C GLU A 222 6.91 21.27 -14.39
N GLU A 223 7.47 22.50 -14.39
CA GLU A 223 8.21 23.07 -15.49
C GLU A 223 9.62 22.44 -15.64
N SER A 224 10.29 22.19 -14.54
CA SER A 224 11.63 21.59 -14.54
C SER A 224 11.65 20.08 -14.73
N GLU A 225 10.56 19.40 -14.41
CA GLU A 225 10.43 17.93 -14.34
C GLU A 225 11.51 17.25 -13.45
N THR A 226 12.14 18.02 -12.55
CA THR A 226 13.18 17.56 -11.64
C THR A 226 12.75 17.73 -10.18
N PRO A 227 13.16 16.81 -9.29
CA PRO A 227 12.89 16.97 -7.85
C PRO A 227 13.49 18.25 -7.31
N GLN A 228 12.75 18.96 -6.47
CA GLN A 228 13.17 20.22 -5.85
C GLN A 228 13.12 20.09 -4.32
N SER A 229 14.02 20.82 -3.65
CA SER A 229 14.06 20.85 -2.18
C SER A 229 14.16 22.29 -1.68
N TYR A 230 13.39 22.59 -0.65
CA TYR A 230 13.28 23.93 -0.07
C TYR A 230 13.33 23.84 1.45
N ILE A 231 13.94 24.84 2.09
CA ILE A 231 13.80 25.04 3.55
C ILE A 231 13.00 26.32 3.75
N LYS A 232 11.95 26.25 4.53
CA LYS A 232 11.05 27.36 4.77
C LYS A 232 10.62 27.44 6.22
N HIS A 233 10.58 28.66 6.75
CA HIS A 233 9.86 28.97 7.97
C HIS A 233 8.36 28.98 7.67
N PHE A 234 7.61 28.15 8.35
CA PHE A 234 6.20 27.94 8.15
C PHE A 234 5.44 28.12 9.45
N VAL A 235 4.31 28.83 9.36
CA VAL A 235 3.40 29.02 10.48
C VAL A 235 2.07 28.34 10.12
N ASN A 236 1.62 27.39 10.94
CA ASN A 236 0.35 26.73 10.66
C ASN A 236 -0.86 27.64 10.95
N PRO A 237 -2.08 27.26 10.54
CA PRO A 237 -3.29 28.07 10.75
C PRO A 237 -3.56 28.47 12.21
N LYS A 238 -3.04 27.70 13.20
CA LYS A 238 -3.18 28.00 14.62
C LYS A 238 -2.00 28.78 15.22
N GLY A 239 -1.07 29.23 14.37
CA GLY A 239 0.06 30.06 14.80
C GLY A 239 1.26 29.29 15.33
N ARG A 240 1.32 27.96 15.16
CA ARG A 240 2.50 27.18 15.52
C ARG A 240 3.56 27.29 14.43
N GLU A 241 4.78 27.59 14.84
CA GLU A 241 5.91 27.81 13.95
C GLU A 241 6.72 26.52 13.75
N TYR A 242 7.19 26.33 12.53
CA TYR A 242 8.03 25.22 12.09
C TYR A 242 9.11 25.71 11.15
N ILE A 243 10.25 25.04 11.15
CA ILE A 243 11.20 25.10 10.06
C ILE A 243 11.09 23.79 9.30
N LEU A 244 10.53 23.86 8.08
CA LEU A 244 10.23 22.69 7.27
C LEU A 244 11.24 22.53 6.14
N SER A 245 11.74 21.30 5.99
CA SER A 245 12.45 20.86 4.78
C SER A 245 11.43 20.21 3.86
N PHE A 246 11.06 20.89 2.78
CA PHE A 246 10.19 20.38 1.72
C PHE A 246 11.00 19.64 0.68
N HIS A 247 10.46 18.54 0.20
CA HIS A 247 10.91 17.86 -1.00
C HIS A 247 9.72 17.60 -1.89
N LYS A 248 9.78 18.01 -3.16
CA LYS A 248 8.72 17.86 -4.13
C LYS A 248 9.23 17.18 -5.39
N THR A 249 8.42 16.30 -5.96
CA THR A 249 8.74 15.61 -7.21
C THR A 249 7.49 15.39 -8.05
N LEU A 250 7.66 15.47 -9.37
CA LEU A 250 6.65 15.09 -10.35
C LEU A 250 6.82 13.60 -10.67
N VAL A 251 5.77 12.82 -10.44
CA VAL A 251 5.68 11.42 -10.80
C VAL A 251 4.79 11.28 -12.03
N SER A 252 5.29 10.62 -13.07
CA SER A 252 4.54 10.38 -14.30
C SER A 252 4.37 8.88 -14.53
N TYR A 253 3.15 8.45 -14.87
CA TYR A 253 2.81 7.08 -15.20
C TYR A 253 2.16 6.99 -16.58
N ASN A 254 2.14 5.80 -17.18
CA ASN A 254 1.48 5.53 -18.46
C ASN A 254 1.89 6.49 -19.59
N LYS A 255 3.23 6.70 -19.76
CA LYS A 255 3.83 7.62 -20.75
C LYS A 255 3.35 9.07 -20.57
N GLY A 256 3.22 9.53 -19.33
CA GLY A 256 2.84 10.90 -19.00
C GLY A 256 1.34 11.21 -19.06
N LYS A 257 0.49 10.19 -19.25
CA LYS A 257 -0.96 10.37 -19.21
C LYS A 257 -1.49 10.64 -17.81
N GLU A 258 -0.79 10.15 -16.80
CA GLU A 258 -1.10 10.35 -15.39
C GLU A 258 0.10 11.03 -14.74
N ARG A 259 -0.14 12.17 -14.09
CA ARG A 259 0.92 13.00 -13.50
C ARG A 259 0.50 13.43 -12.09
N TRP A 260 1.38 13.22 -11.13
CA TRP A 260 1.15 13.58 -9.73
C TRP A 260 2.31 14.38 -9.19
N ILE A 261 2.03 15.39 -8.37
CA ILE A 261 3.03 16.03 -7.53
C ILE A 261 2.98 15.35 -6.15
N VAL A 262 4.10 14.74 -5.80
CA VAL A 262 4.35 14.18 -4.47
C VAL A 262 5.17 15.18 -3.69
N SER A 263 4.64 15.63 -2.55
CA SER A 263 5.34 16.56 -1.65
C SER A 263 5.52 15.92 -0.29
N SER A 264 6.71 16.08 0.28
CA SER A 264 7.00 15.72 1.67
C SER A 264 7.55 16.93 2.42
N ALA A 265 7.19 17.06 3.69
CA ALA A 265 7.69 18.10 4.57
C ALA A 265 8.14 17.49 5.91
N LEU A 266 9.42 17.67 6.21
CA LEU A 266 10.04 17.23 7.46
C LEU A 266 10.24 18.44 8.38
N ASP A 267 9.76 18.33 9.61
CA ASP A 267 10.05 19.32 10.65
C ASP A 267 11.50 19.14 11.12
N ILE A 268 12.32 20.18 10.86
CA ILE A 268 13.73 20.23 11.25
C ILE A 268 14.01 21.29 12.31
N THR A 269 12.97 21.82 12.97
CA THR A 269 13.07 22.89 13.97
C THR A 269 14.01 22.51 15.11
N GLU A 270 13.77 21.35 15.73
CA GLU A 270 14.61 20.86 16.84
C GLU A 270 16.03 20.51 16.37
N LEU A 271 16.16 19.94 15.17
CA LEU A 271 17.45 19.58 14.59
C LEU A 271 18.32 20.81 14.39
N LEU A 272 17.76 21.89 13.80
CA LEU A 272 18.51 23.14 13.59
C LEU A 272 18.86 23.82 14.91
N ALA A 273 17.94 23.87 15.88
CA ALA A 273 18.21 24.42 17.21
C ALA A 273 19.31 23.64 17.96
N ALA A 274 19.31 22.31 17.84
CA ALA A 274 20.37 21.48 18.44
C ALA A 274 21.73 21.71 17.74
N LYS A 275 21.72 21.85 16.40
CA LYS A 275 22.94 22.16 15.62
C LYS A 275 23.51 23.51 16.00
N GLU A 276 22.71 24.57 16.08
CA GLU A 276 23.16 25.90 16.47
C GLU A 276 23.79 25.91 17.88
N LYS A 277 23.15 25.24 18.84
CA LYS A 277 23.71 25.09 20.20
C LYS A 277 25.05 24.36 20.19
N ALA A 278 25.18 23.30 19.39
CA ALA A 278 26.44 22.56 19.30
C ALA A 278 27.55 23.42 18.66
N GLU A 279 27.23 24.17 17.58
CA GLU A 279 28.17 25.07 16.93
C GLU A 279 28.61 26.23 17.85
N GLU A 280 27.68 26.80 18.62
CA GLU A 280 28.01 27.85 19.59
C GLU A 280 28.89 27.31 20.72
N ALA A 281 28.56 26.14 21.30
CA ALA A 281 29.39 25.49 22.29
C ALA A 281 30.81 25.21 21.80
N ASN A 282 30.94 24.76 20.53
CA ASN A 282 32.23 24.51 19.93
C ASN A 282 33.04 25.81 19.69
N ARG A 283 32.35 26.87 19.24
CA ARG A 283 32.97 28.21 19.13
C ARG A 283 33.47 28.75 20.49
N LEU A 284 32.66 28.64 21.54
CA LEU A 284 33.03 29.05 22.87
C LEU A 284 34.21 28.24 23.42
N LYS A 285 34.21 26.88 23.21
CA LYS A 285 35.32 25.99 23.59
C LYS A 285 36.61 26.44 22.94
N SER A 286 36.58 26.71 21.61
CA SER A 286 37.75 27.13 20.85
C SER A 286 38.29 28.49 21.27
N ALA A 287 37.42 29.47 21.50
CA ALA A 287 37.78 30.78 22.01
C ALA A 287 38.37 30.72 23.42
N PHE A 288 37.79 29.91 24.28
CA PHE A 288 38.30 29.69 25.66
C PHE A 288 39.72 29.12 25.62
N LEU A 289 39.95 28.05 24.87
CA LEU A 289 41.27 27.42 24.78
C LEU A 289 42.33 28.37 24.19
N ALA A 290 41.95 29.14 23.14
CA ALA A 290 42.89 30.16 22.57
C ALA A 290 43.26 31.22 23.61
N ASN A 291 42.30 31.77 24.34
CA ASN A 291 42.56 32.77 25.40
C ASN A 291 43.39 32.17 26.54
N MET A 292 43.05 30.99 27.01
CA MET A 292 43.78 30.27 28.08
C MET A 292 45.24 30.02 27.68
N SER A 293 45.49 29.65 26.43
CA SER A 293 46.88 29.50 25.95
C SER A 293 47.68 30.78 26.08
N HIS A 294 47.11 31.90 25.62
CA HIS A 294 47.80 33.20 25.73
C HIS A 294 48.06 33.59 27.19
N GLU A 295 47.06 33.40 28.07
CA GLU A 295 47.20 33.73 29.47
C GLU A 295 48.19 32.84 30.26
N ILE A 296 48.33 31.58 29.85
CA ILE A 296 49.31 30.65 30.42
C ILE A 296 50.70 30.84 29.81
N ARG A 297 50.81 31.09 28.52
CA ARG A 297 52.11 31.31 27.86
C ARG A 297 52.89 32.48 28.41
N THR A 298 52.22 33.59 28.74
CA THR A 298 52.88 34.82 29.25
C THR A 298 53.64 34.60 30.57
N PRO A 299 53.06 34.05 31.66
CA PRO A 299 53.79 33.77 32.87
C PRO A 299 54.85 32.67 32.73
N LEU A 300 54.58 31.64 31.84
CA LEU A 300 55.55 30.59 31.58
C LEU A 300 56.81 31.13 30.87
N ASN A 301 56.63 32.00 29.87
CA ASN A 301 57.77 32.67 29.19
C ASN A 301 58.56 33.54 30.15
N ALA A 302 57.92 34.19 31.12
CA ALA A 302 58.61 34.93 32.18
C ALA A 302 59.42 34.00 33.12
N ILE A 303 58.84 32.82 33.48
CA ILE A 303 59.56 31.83 34.30
C ILE A 303 60.81 31.34 33.55
N VAL A 304 60.68 30.95 32.25
CA VAL A 304 61.83 30.55 31.44
C VAL A 304 62.87 31.65 31.39
N GLY A 305 62.45 32.91 31.10
CA GLY A 305 63.38 34.03 30.99
C GLY A 305 64.16 34.32 32.30
N PHE A 306 63.47 34.30 33.43
CA PHE A 306 64.15 34.51 34.74
C PHE A 306 64.99 33.29 35.15
N SER A 307 64.60 32.08 34.86
CA SER A 307 65.39 30.86 35.08
C SER A 307 66.70 30.90 34.30
N SER A 308 66.65 31.31 33.03
CA SER A 308 67.85 31.41 32.20
C SER A 308 68.82 32.49 32.73
N ILE A 309 68.33 33.66 33.14
CA ILE A 309 69.15 34.70 33.76
C ILE A 309 69.79 34.20 35.08
N LEU A 310 69.07 33.45 35.89
CA LEU A 310 69.59 32.88 37.13
C LEU A 310 70.63 31.78 36.86
N SER A 311 70.44 30.93 35.85
CA SER A 311 71.37 29.91 35.45
C SER A 311 72.75 30.46 35.08
N ASP A 312 72.72 31.60 34.37
CA ASP A 312 74.00 32.29 33.98
C ASP A 312 74.72 32.99 35.18
N ALA A 313 73.97 33.39 36.20
CA ALA A 313 74.49 34.15 37.34
C ALA A 313 75.01 33.29 38.52
N ILE A 314 74.59 32.01 38.61
CA ILE A 314 74.87 31.11 39.73
C ILE A 314 76.05 30.17 39.39
N GLN A 315 76.98 30.02 40.35
CA GLN A 315 78.16 29.14 40.23
C GLN A 315 77.99 27.77 40.95
N ASP A 316 76.97 27.68 41.81
CA ASP A 316 76.72 26.45 42.57
C ASP A 316 76.00 25.39 41.67
N GLU A 317 76.64 24.23 41.55
CA GLU A 317 76.17 23.15 40.64
C GLU A 317 74.81 22.56 41.08
N ASP A 318 74.53 22.40 42.35
CA ASP A 318 73.23 21.89 42.83
C ASP A 318 72.09 22.86 42.49
N THR A 319 72.34 24.17 42.63
CA THR A 319 71.38 25.21 42.26
C THR A 319 71.15 25.30 40.76
N LYS A 320 72.15 25.08 39.93
CA LYS A 320 72.03 24.99 38.45
C LYS A 320 71.15 23.83 38.02
N GLU A 321 71.29 22.68 38.71
CA GLU A 321 70.49 21.52 38.45
C GLU A 321 68.99 21.80 38.69
N TYR A 322 68.62 22.50 39.81
CA TYR A 322 67.23 22.93 40.08
C TYR A 322 66.71 23.87 39.04
N ILE A 323 67.49 24.79 38.52
CA ILE A 323 67.09 25.75 37.49
C ILE A 323 66.84 25.00 36.19
N HIS A 324 67.72 24.10 35.85
CA HIS A 324 67.54 23.26 34.65
C HIS A 324 66.26 22.42 34.69
N ILE A 325 65.92 21.82 35.84
CA ILE A 325 64.64 21.13 36.03
C ILE A 325 63.43 22.07 35.85
N ILE A 326 63.50 23.30 36.31
CA ILE A 326 62.43 24.30 36.11
C ILE A 326 62.26 24.64 34.63
N GLU A 327 63.37 24.84 33.91
CA GLU A 327 63.32 25.15 32.47
C GLU A 327 62.74 23.99 31.67
N GLU A 328 63.19 22.77 31.90
CA GLU A 328 62.67 21.59 31.20
C GLU A 328 61.17 21.40 31.44
N ASN A 329 60.71 21.48 32.68
CA ASN A 329 59.29 21.35 33.02
C ASN A 329 58.45 22.48 32.43
N THR A 330 58.94 23.69 32.37
CA THR A 330 58.25 24.83 31.78
C THR A 330 58.12 24.69 30.25
N GLN A 331 59.17 24.22 29.58
CA GLN A 331 59.15 23.90 28.14
C GLN A 331 58.18 22.78 27.82
N LEU A 332 58.17 21.72 28.65
CA LEU A 332 57.23 20.62 28.50
C LEU A 332 55.76 21.09 28.62
N LEU A 333 55.50 21.98 29.59
CA LEU A 333 54.14 22.52 29.78
C LEU A 333 53.71 23.40 28.60
N LEU A 334 54.62 24.24 28.06
CA LEU A 334 54.34 25.00 26.85
C LEU A 334 54.03 24.12 25.63
N GLN A 335 54.74 23.00 25.48
CA GLN A 335 54.47 22.03 24.46
C GLN A 335 53.11 21.41 24.62
N LEU A 336 52.75 20.92 25.80
CA LEU A 336 51.43 20.34 26.11
C LEU A 336 50.28 21.30 25.81
N ILE A 337 50.44 22.61 26.13
CA ILE A 337 49.42 23.62 25.81
C ILE A 337 49.26 23.78 24.31
N ASN A 338 50.36 23.83 23.58
CA ASN A 338 50.31 23.92 22.11
C ASN A 338 49.65 22.69 21.50
N ASP A 339 49.96 21.46 21.97
CA ASP A 339 49.36 20.21 21.54
C ASP A 339 47.85 20.20 21.78
N ILE A 340 47.38 20.71 22.95
CA ILE A 340 45.91 20.82 23.26
C ILE A 340 45.24 21.81 22.31
N LEU A 341 45.89 22.94 21.97
CA LEU A 341 45.33 23.90 21.00
C LEU A 341 45.21 23.32 19.59
N ASP A 342 46.25 22.62 19.15
CA ASP A 342 46.26 22.00 17.82
C ASP A 342 45.23 20.88 17.75
N LEU A 343 45.04 20.08 18.77
CA LEU A 343 43.97 19.09 18.88
C LEU A 343 42.56 19.75 18.78
N SER A 344 42.39 20.89 19.50
CA SER A 344 41.11 21.64 19.45
C SER A 344 40.81 22.27 18.10
N ARG A 345 41.80 22.49 17.25
CA ARG A 345 41.61 23.01 15.87
C ARG A 345 41.29 21.91 14.87
N ILE A 346 41.67 20.69 15.17
CA ILE A 346 41.42 19.52 14.30
C ILE A 346 39.99 18.98 14.52
N GLU A 347 39.45 19.03 15.75
CA GLU A 347 38.05 18.67 16.05
C GLU A 347 37.02 19.67 15.47
#